data_c69b08a9c955ee733bc9e3aa2b21a9dd
#
_entry.id   c69b08a9c955ee733bc9e3aa2b21a9dd
#
_cell.length_a   1.000
_cell.length_b   1.000
_cell.length_c   1.000
_cell.angle_alpha   90.00
_cell.angle_beta   90.00
_cell.angle_gamma   90.00
#
_symmetry.space_group_name_H-M   'P 1'
#
loop_
_entity.id
_entity.type
_entity.pdbx_description
1 polymer ?
#
loop_
_entity_poly.entity_id
_entity_poly.type
_entity_poly.pdbx_seq_one_letter_code
_entity_poly.pdbx_strand_id
1 'polypeptide(L)'
;MDTTLKAAMMVVLNKENKALILKRALISGWMPEKWGLPGGHIEEGEAPEAGAVRETLEETNLVIHSPKELLQLGQVMVYYSDSFSGEMEIDFEHTDWAWASYGELDDYDVTPNLKDTVKLALDKLR
;
A
#
# COMPACT_ATOMS: atom_id res chain seq x y z
N MET A 1 20.82 -14.59 -0.20
CA MET A 1 20.03 -13.37 -0.06
C MET A 1 18.95 -13.57 1.00
N ASP A 2 18.85 -12.66 1.95
CA ASP A 2 17.87 -12.77 3.02
C ASP A 2 16.49 -12.30 2.53
N THR A 3 15.51 -13.21 2.50
CA THR A 3 14.14 -12.92 2.10
C THR A 3 13.17 -12.98 3.27
N THR A 4 13.68 -12.96 4.52
CA THR A 4 12.84 -12.90 5.71
C THR A 4 11.98 -11.64 5.66
N LEU A 5 10.66 -11.81 5.82
CA LEU A 5 9.73 -10.69 5.75
C LEU A 5 9.90 -9.73 6.93
N LYS A 6 10.05 -8.45 6.63
CA LYS A 6 10.17 -7.37 7.63
C LYS A 6 9.08 -6.33 7.49
N ALA A 7 8.44 -6.25 6.33
CA ALA A 7 7.41 -5.26 6.06
C ALA A 7 6.30 -5.84 5.20
N ALA A 8 5.15 -5.20 5.22
CA ALA A 8 4.01 -5.59 4.41
C ALA A 8 3.30 -4.34 3.88
N MET A 9 2.82 -4.42 2.65
CA MET A 9 2.14 -3.31 1.98
C MET A 9 0.82 -3.78 1.38
N MET A 10 -0.07 -2.82 1.09
CA MET A 10 -1.40 -3.11 0.58
C MET A 10 -1.72 -2.30 -0.68
N VAL A 11 -2.12 -2.97 -1.75
CA VAL A 11 -2.74 -2.31 -2.90
C VAL A 11 -4.24 -2.29 -2.63
N VAL A 12 -4.78 -1.11 -2.35
CA VAL A 12 -6.22 -0.92 -2.11
C VAL A 12 -6.84 -0.42 -3.40
N LEU A 13 -7.79 -1.17 -3.95
CA LEU A 13 -8.44 -0.84 -5.21
C LEU A 13 -9.92 -0.50 -4.97
N ASN A 14 -10.36 0.63 -5.53
CA ASN A 14 -11.76 1.02 -5.42
C ASN A 14 -12.58 0.48 -6.60
N LYS A 15 -13.88 0.80 -6.63
CA LYS A 15 -14.81 0.31 -7.66
C LYS A 15 -14.49 0.78 -9.07
N GLU A 16 -13.69 1.84 -9.19
CA GLU A 16 -13.25 2.38 -10.47
C GLU A 16 -11.89 1.83 -10.89
N ASN A 17 -11.40 0.80 -10.19
CA ASN A 17 -10.08 0.20 -10.43
C ASN A 17 -8.93 1.18 -10.24
N LYS A 18 -9.10 2.12 -9.32
CA LYS A 18 -8.05 3.07 -8.94
C LYS A 18 -7.40 2.60 -7.64
N ALA A 19 -6.09 2.77 -7.57
CA ALA A 19 -5.31 2.40 -6.41
C ALA A 19 -5.12 3.59 -5.47
N LEU A 20 -5.15 3.31 -4.17
CA LEU A 20 -4.87 4.32 -3.14
C LEU A 20 -3.37 4.54 -3.05
N ILE A 21 -2.94 5.78 -3.20
CA ILE A 21 -1.55 6.18 -3.00
C ILE A 21 -1.49 7.31 -1.98
N LEU A 22 -0.40 7.33 -1.21
CA LEU A 22 -0.19 8.27 -0.11
C LEU A 22 1.11 9.01 -0.33
N LYS A 23 1.10 10.33 -0.16
CA LYS A 23 2.31 11.13 -0.24
C LYS A 23 3.03 11.11 1.11
N ARG A 24 4.26 10.64 1.11
CA ARG A 24 5.07 10.51 2.32
C ARG A 24 5.55 11.89 2.79
N ALA A 25 5.47 12.13 4.10
CA ALA A 25 5.90 13.40 4.69
C ALA A 25 7.44 13.54 4.64
N LEU A 26 7.92 14.78 4.77
CA LEU A 26 9.37 15.05 4.83
C LEU A 26 10.06 14.32 5.98
N ILE A 27 9.35 14.12 7.10
CA ILE A 27 9.91 13.43 8.28
C ILE A 27 10.03 11.92 8.07
N SER A 28 9.49 11.39 6.96
CA SER A 28 9.59 9.97 6.66
C SER A 28 11.06 9.57 6.46
N GLY A 29 11.49 8.49 7.11
CA GLY A 29 12.87 8.00 6.99
C GLY A 29 13.15 7.31 5.66
N TRP A 30 12.13 6.97 4.89
CA TRP A 30 12.26 6.30 3.59
C TRP A 30 11.44 7.03 2.55
N MET A 31 12.08 7.37 1.43
CA MET A 31 11.43 7.99 0.27
C MET A 31 10.53 9.19 0.63
N PRO A 32 11.04 10.21 1.37
CA PRO A 32 10.20 11.36 1.71
C PRO A 32 9.67 12.07 0.47
N GLU A 33 8.44 12.59 0.56
CA GLU A 33 7.72 13.29 -0.49
C GLU A 33 7.35 12.46 -1.72
N LYS A 34 7.74 11.18 -1.76
CA LYS A 34 7.29 10.26 -2.81
C LYS A 34 5.89 9.74 -2.49
N TRP A 35 5.17 9.33 -3.53
CA TRP A 35 3.87 8.69 -3.39
C TRP A 35 4.06 7.17 -3.31
N GLY A 36 3.48 6.56 -2.29
CA GLY A 36 3.65 5.13 -2.03
C GLY A 36 2.35 4.45 -1.68
N LEU A 37 2.43 3.12 -1.55
CA LEU A 37 1.32 2.30 -1.06
C LEU A 37 1.29 2.36 0.47
N PRO A 38 0.10 2.20 1.10
CA PRO A 38 0.06 2.03 2.55
C PRO A 38 0.78 0.75 2.97
N GLY A 39 1.43 0.79 4.11
CA GLY A 39 2.18 -0.34 4.64
C GLY A 39 3.26 0.09 5.61
N GLY A 40 3.97 -0.88 6.17
CA GLY A 40 5.04 -0.61 7.11
C GLY A 40 5.62 -1.89 7.70
N HIS A 41 6.38 -1.73 8.77
CA HIS A 41 7.07 -2.84 9.43
C HIS A 41 6.07 -3.81 10.08
N ILE A 42 6.38 -5.11 9.95
CA ILE A 42 5.64 -6.17 10.65
C ILE A 42 6.17 -6.23 12.08
N GLU A 43 5.26 -6.31 13.04
CA GLU A 43 5.63 -6.44 14.45
C GLU A 43 6.02 -7.88 14.78
N GLU A 44 6.78 -8.05 15.85
CA GLU A 44 7.19 -9.37 16.30
C GLU A 44 5.96 -10.22 16.61
N GLY A 45 5.91 -11.43 16.08
CA GLY A 45 4.78 -12.34 16.29
C GLY A 45 3.56 -12.05 15.45
N GLU A 46 3.59 -10.99 14.63
CA GLU A 46 2.47 -10.61 13.77
C GLU A 46 2.57 -11.30 12.41
N ALA A 47 1.44 -11.83 11.91
CA ALA A 47 1.41 -12.36 10.56
C ALA A 47 1.53 -11.20 9.56
N PRO A 48 2.26 -11.37 8.44
CA PRO A 48 2.44 -10.32 7.45
C PRO A 48 1.13 -9.71 6.95
N GLU A 49 0.12 -10.55 6.69
CA GLU A 49 -1.19 -10.07 6.25
C GLU A 49 -1.84 -9.15 7.28
N ALA A 50 -1.80 -9.56 8.55
CA ALA A 50 -2.33 -8.73 9.64
C ALA A 50 -1.57 -7.42 9.76
N GLY A 51 -0.26 -7.44 9.55
CA GLY A 51 0.57 -6.24 9.56
C GLY A 51 0.16 -5.26 8.46
N ALA A 52 -0.07 -5.77 7.24
CA ALA A 52 -0.51 -4.93 6.13
C ALA A 52 -1.87 -4.28 6.41
N VAL A 53 -2.81 -5.04 6.98
CA VAL A 53 -4.14 -4.52 7.35
C VAL A 53 -4.02 -3.47 8.45
N ARG A 54 -3.24 -3.76 9.49
CA ARG A 54 -3.03 -2.85 10.62
C ARG A 54 -2.39 -1.53 10.17
N GLU A 55 -1.31 -1.61 9.38
CA GLU A 55 -0.62 -0.41 8.89
C GLU A 55 -1.53 0.43 8.00
N THR A 56 -2.34 -0.21 7.15
CA THR A 56 -3.28 0.50 6.30
C THR A 56 -4.32 1.24 7.15
N LEU A 57 -4.83 0.60 8.20
CA LEU A 57 -5.77 1.25 9.11
C LEU A 57 -5.14 2.45 9.83
N GLU A 58 -3.92 2.29 10.33
CA GLU A 58 -3.20 3.37 11.01
C GLU A 58 -2.97 4.58 10.10
N GLU A 59 -2.62 4.32 8.84
CA GLU A 59 -2.25 5.38 7.89
C GLU A 59 -3.42 6.01 7.16
N THR A 60 -4.54 5.30 7.00
CA THR A 60 -5.64 5.74 6.15
C THR A 60 -7.02 5.71 6.79
N ASN A 61 -7.14 5.11 7.97
CA ASN A 61 -8.42 4.87 8.65
C ASN A 61 -9.34 3.89 7.88
N LEU A 62 -8.80 3.17 6.91
CA LEU A 62 -9.58 2.18 6.16
C LEU A 62 -9.37 0.78 6.74
N VAL A 63 -10.47 0.05 6.92
CA VAL A 63 -10.46 -1.36 7.31
C VAL A 63 -10.48 -2.20 6.05
N ILE A 64 -9.42 -2.96 5.81
CA ILE A 64 -9.30 -3.80 4.62
C ILE A 64 -9.92 -5.16 4.88
N HIS A 65 -10.76 -5.60 3.95
CA HIS A 65 -11.42 -6.90 4.00
C HIS A 65 -10.83 -7.83 2.94
N SER A 66 -10.78 -9.12 3.25
CA SER A 66 -10.39 -10.18 2.31
C SER A 66 -9.11 -9.90 1.51
N PRO A 67 -8.00 -9.52 2.16
CA PRO A 67 -6.76 -9.30 1.43
C PRO A 67 -6.21 -10.61 0.87
N LYS A 68 -5.52 -10.51 -0.27
CA LYS A 68 -4.87 -11.65 -0.91
C LYS A 68 -3.41 -11.33 -1.17
N GLU A 69 -2.54 -12.34 -1.13
CA GLU A 69 -1.14 -12.18 -1.46
C GLU A 69 -0.98 -11.80 -2.93
N LEU A 70 -0.12 -10.85 -3.21
CA LEU A 70 0.19 -10.42 -4.56
C LEU A 70 1.57 -10.86 -4.99
N LEU A 71 2.60 -10.39 -4.31
CA LEU A 71 4.00 -10.77 -4.58
C LEU A 71 4.89 -10.38 -3.41
N GLN A 72 6.08 -10.98 -3.40
CA GLN A 72 7.13 -10.62 -2.44
C GLN A 72 8.24 -9.85 -3.18
N LEU A 73 8.57 -8.68 -2.66
CA LEU A 73 9.66 -7.85 -3.13
C LEU A 73 10.74 -7.81 -2.04
N GLY A 74 11.75 -8.67 -2.16
CA GLY A 74 12.77 -8.78 -1.13
C GLY A 74 12.17 -9.16 0.21
N GLN A 75 12.29 -8.27 1.19
CA GLN A 75 11.79 -8.49 2.55
C GLN A 75 10.40 -7.89 2.78
N VAL A 76 9.72 -7.51 1.70
CA VAL A 76 8.37 -6.91 1.74
C VAL A 76 7.37 -7.82 1.07
N MET A 77 6.29 -8.17 1.78
CA MET A 77 5.16 -8.88 1.17
C MET A 77 4.10 -7.86 0.79
N VAL A 78 3.59 -7.94 -0.43
CA VAL A 78 2.53 -7.06 -0.90
C VAL A 78 1.23 -7.83 -1.03
N TYR A 79 0.17 -7.27 -0.48
CA TYR A 79 -1.20 -7.80 -0.57
C TYR A 79 -2.05 -6.85 -1.40
N TYR A 80 -3.22 -7.31 -1.84
CA TYR A 80 -4.19 -6.47 -2.52
C TYR A 80 -5.60 -6.79 -2.06
N SER A 81 -6.48 -5.79 -2.13
CA SER A 81 -7.90 -5.97 -1.83
C SER A 81 -8.71 -4.91 -2.55
N ASP A 82 -9.91 -5.29 -3.00
CA ASP A 82 -10.90 -4.37 -3.55
C ASP A 82 -12.10 -4.21 -2.62
N SER A 83 -11.97 -4.66 -1.37
CA SER A 83 -13.03 -4.59 -0.36
C SER A 83 -12.51 -3.89 0.89
N PHE A 84 -13.10 -2.77 1.22
CA PHE A 84 -12.72 -1.99 2.40
C PHE A 84 -13.89 -1.14 2.90
N SER A 85 -13.77 -0.66 4.12
CA SER A 85 -14.76 0.24 4.73
C SER A 85 -14.04 1.35 5.51
N GLY A 86 -14.80 2.37 5.87
CA GLY A 86 -14.27 3.53 6.60
C GLY A 86 -14.08 4.74 5.71
N GLU A 87 -13.71 5.86 6.31
CA GLU A 87 -13.47 7.11 5.61
C GLU A 87 -11.99 7.49 5.70
N MET A 88 -11.43 7.98 4.59
CA MET A 88 -10.04 8.36 4.52
C MET A 88 -9.67 9.43 5.54
N GLU A 89 -8.64 9.13 6.33
CA GLU A 89 -8.05 10.07 7.25
C GLU A 89 -6.57 9.71 7.38
N ILE A 90 -5.69 10.50 6.76
CA ILE A 90 -4.25 10.19 6.78
C ILE A 90 -3.62 10.55 8.12
N ASP A 91 -2.55 9.82 8.45
CA ASP A 91 -1.78 10.04 9.67
C ASP A 91 -0.71 11.12 9.47
N PHE A 92 0.08 11.37 10.52
CA PHE A 92 1.12 12.40 10.47
C PHE A 92 2.32 12.05 9.59
N GLU A 93 2.46 10.80 9.18
CA GLU A 93 3.55 10.36 8.31
C GLU A 93 3.27 10.64 6.84
N HIS A 94 2.06 11.11 6.52
CA HIS A 94 1.64 11.39 5.16
C HIS A 94 1.03 12.80 5.06
N THR A 95 1.20 13.45 3.91
CA THR A 95 0.72 14.81 3.70
C THR A 95 -0.41 14.91 2.68
N ASP A 96 -0.65 13.86 1.91
CA ASP A 96 -1.71 13.85 0.90
C ASP A 96 -2.04 12.41 0.52
N TRP A 97 -3.16 12.24 -0.17
CA TRP A 97 -3.59 10.93 -0.66
C TRP A 97 -4.41 11.11 -1.95
N ALA A 98 -4.45 10.06 -2.76
CA ALA A 98 -5.21 10.07 -4.01
C ALA A 98 -5.61 8.66 -4.42
N TRP A 99 -6.71 8.57 -5.16
CA TRP A 99 -7.08 7.38 -5.90
C TRP A 99 -6.60 7.58 -7.33
N ALA A 100 -5.68 6.77 -7.79
CA ALA A 100 -5.08 6.92 -9.11
C ALA A 100 -5.28 5.67 -9.96
N SER A 101 -5.71 5.86 -11.21
CA SER A 101 -5.76 4.77 -12.18
C SER A 101 -4.33 4.43 -12.61
N TYR A 102 -4.15 3.28 -13.26
CA TYR A 102 -2.84 2.88 -13.74
C TYR A 102 -2.18 3.97 -14.59
N GLY A 103 -2.93 4.55 -15.53
CA GLY A 103 -2.41 5.62 -16.39
C GLY A 103 -2.10 6.90 -15.63
N GLU A 104 -2.91 7.25 -14.62
CA GLU A 104 -2.70 8.43 -13.80
C GLU A 104 -1.45 8.34 -12.91
N LEU A 105 -0.95 7.13 -12.66
CA LEU A 105 0.25 6.95 -11.84
C LEU A 105 1.48 7.65 -12.42
N ASP A 106 1.50 7.86 -13.74
CA ASP A 106 2.60 8.58 -14.39
C ASP A 106 2.66 10.06 -14.01
N ASP A 107 1.56 10.60 -13.45
CA ASP A 107 1.49 12.00 -13.01
C ASP A 107 2.05 12.21 -11.60
N TYR A 108 2.44 11.13 -10.93
CA TYR A 108 2.93 11.16 -9.55
C TYR A 108 4.36 10.67 -9.47
N ASP A 109 5.13 11.24 -8.55
CA ASP A 109 6.49 10.77 -8.26
C ASP A 109 6.40 9.58 -7.30
N VAL A 110 6.21 8.40 -7.87
CA VAL A 110 5.93 7.18 -7.09
C VAL A 110 7.19 6.45 -6.65
N THR A 111 7.05 5.67 -5.58
CA THR A 111 8.15 4.82 -5.09
C THR A 111 8.48 3.73 -6.11
N PRO A 112 9.70 3.15 -6.04
CA PRO A 112 10.09 2.09 -6.98
C PRO A 112 9.12 0.90 -6.96
N ASN A 113 8.87 0.34 -8.13
CA ASN A 113 8.01 -0.84 -8.34
C ASN A 113 6.50 -0.61 -8.12
N LEU A 114 6.07 0.58 -7.69
CA LEU A 114 4.66 0.82 -7.37
C LEU A 114 3.77 0.61 -8.59
N LYS A 115 4.13 1.19 -9.72
CA LYS A 115 3.30 1.10 -10.93
C LYS A 115 3.13 -0.34 -11.40
N ASP A 116 4.22 -1.12 -11.45
CA ASP A 116 4.16 -2.52 -11.86
C ASP A 116 3.36 -3.36 -10.84
N THR A 117 3.48 -3.04 -9.57
CA THR A 117 2.75 -3.72 -8.50
C THR A 117 1.25 -3.50 -8.63
N VAL A 118 0.84 -2.25 -8.91
CA VAL A 118 -0.58 -1.92 -9.13
C VAL A 118 -1.11 -2.65 -10.37
N LYS A 119 -0.32 -2.69 -11.44
CA LYS A 119 -0.73 -3.41 -12.66
C LYS A 119 -0.99 -4.88 -12.37
N LEU A 120 -0.09 -5.51 -11.62
CA LEU A 120 -0.25 -6.92 -11.26
C LEU A 120 -1.54 -7.14 -10.45
N ALA A 121 -1.85 -6.26 -9.50
CA ALA A 121 -3.08 -6.34 -8.72
C ALA A 121 -4.31 -6.21 -9.61
N LEU A 122 -4.32 -5.26 -10.54
CA LEU A 122 -5.42 -5.08 -11.47
C LEU A 122 -5.62 -6.32 -12.36
N ASP A 123 -4.53 -6.94 -12.80
CA ASP A 123 -4.60 -8.17 -13.60
C ASP A 123 -5.20 -9.33 -12.81
N LYS A 124 -4.97 -9.39 -11.51
CA LYS A 124 -5.51 -10.43 -10.63
C LYS A 124 -7.03 -10.32 -10.43
N LEU A 125 -7.58 -9.13 -10.58
CA LEU A 125 -9.02 -8.90 -10.42
C LEU A 125 -9.84 -9.31 -11.65
N ARG A 126 -9.19 -9.60 -12.75
CA ARG A 126 -9.87 -10.00 -13.98
C ARG A 126 -10.30 -11.47 -13.96
#